data_a4e3bcbd005eff7109af8e60e9ea7890
#
_entry.id   a4e3bcbd005eff7109af8e60e9ea7890
#
_cell.length_a   1.000
_cell.length_b   1.000
_cell.length_c   1.000
_cell.angle_alpha   90.00
_cell.angle_beta   90.00
_cell.angle_gamma   90.00
#
_symmetry.space_group_name_H-M   'P 1'
#
loop_
_entity.id
_entity.type
_entity.pdbx_description
1 polymer ?
#
loop_
_entity_poly.entity_id
_entity_poly.type
_entity_poly.pdbx_seq_one_letter_code
_entity_poly.pdbx_strand_id
1 'polypeptide(L)'
;MRALDTWKLTGAGYYSYLSVNVVCKRTCLKKESTPQREEAVQTAVRSHANFAEYVPFTFGLLFLAELNGAPTSWVHAAYTALFAFRVSHATLGMHIGNGMNLGRKIGFLGTLAVMLGAGLYLSLIH
;
A
#
# COMPACT_ATOMS: atom_id res chain seq x y z
N MET A 1 -2.77 -17.29 16.63
CA MET A 1 -2.40 -15.88 16.36
C MET A 1 -3.09 -15.45 15.08
N ARG A 2 -3.80 -14.35 15.10
CA ARG A 2 -4.48 -13.86 13.89
C ARG A 2 -3.45 -13.31 12.91
N ALA A 3 -3.69 -13.45 11.62
CA ALA A 3 -2.84 -12.86 10.58
C ALA A 3 -2.70 -11.35 10.76
N LEU A 4 -3.80 -10.66 11.12
CA LEU A 4 -3.80 -9.25 11.44
C LEU A 4 -2.73 -8.86 12.47
N ASP A 5 -2.49 -9.68 13.50
CA ASP A 5 -1.52 -9.37 14.57
C ASP A 5 -0.08 -9.26 14.06
N THR A 6 0.24 -10.01 13.03
CA THR A 6 1.54 -9.93 12.35
C THR A 6 1.64 -8.70 11.45
N TRP A 7 0.58 -8.41 10.70
CA TRP A 7 0.63 -7.40 9.63
C TRP A 7 0.31 -5.98 10.08
N LYS A 8 -0.38 -5.79 11.22
CA LYS A 8 -0.67 -4.44 11.75
C LYS A 8 0.59 -3.62 12.03
N LEU A 9 1.63 -4.23 12.59
CA LEU A 9 2.89 -3.54 12.87
C LEU A 9 3.65 -3.20 11.58
N THR A 10 3.68 -4.12 10.62
CA THR A 10 4.29 -3.89 9.31
C THR A 10 3.59 -2.75 8.58
N GLY A 11 2.24 -2.73 8.59
CA GLY A 11 1.45 -1.66 8.00
C GLY A 11 1.68 -0.30 8.65
N ALA A 12 1.66 -0.26 9.97
CA ALA A 12 1.91 0.96 10.72
C ALA A 12 3.34 1.50 10.50
N GLY A 13 4.33 0.61 10.50
CA GLY A 13 5.73 0.98 10.26
C GLY A 13 5.94 1.54 8.85
N TYR A 14 5.42 0.89 7.84
CA TYR A 14 5.55 1.37 6.45
C TYR A 14 4.78 2.67 6.22
N TYR A 15 3.58 2.80 6.78
CA TYR A 15 2.81 4.05 6.71
C TYR A 15 3.54 5.21 7.38
N SER A 16 4.14 4.97 8.56
CA SER A 16 4.96 5.96 9.27
C SER A 16 6.18 6.37 8.45
N TYR A 17 6.86 5.41 7.81
CA TYR A 17 7.96 5.68 6.90
C TYR A 17 7.53 6.60 5.75
N LEU A 18 6.40 6.31 5.09
CA LEU A 18 5.89 7.15 4.01
C LEU A 18 5.54 8.56 4.50
N SER A 19 4.96 8.69 5.70
CA SER A 19 4.62 9.98 6.31
C SER A 19 5.88 10.81 6.59
N VAL A 20 6.88 10.19 7.21
CA VAL A 20 8.17 10.85 7.50
C VAL A 20 8.87 11.26 6.20
N ASN A 21 8.83 10.42 5.17
CA ASN A 21 9.40 10.73 3.87
C ASN A 21 8.78 11.99 3.24
N VAL A 22 7.46 12.16 3.35
CA VAL A 22 6.78 13.38 2.89
C VAL A 22 7.28 14.61 3.67
N VAL A 23 7.34 14.50 5.00
CA VAL A 23 7.82 15.60 5.86
C VAL A 23 9.27 15.96 5.52
N CYS A 24 10.16 14.97 5.43
CA CYS A 24 11.55 15.20 5.08
C CYS A 24 11.69 15.88 3.71
N LYS A 25 10.96 15.41 2.70
CA LYS A 25 11.00 16.03 1.37
C LYS A 25 10.52 17.48 1.39
N ARG A 26 9.49 17.79 2.17
CA ARG A 26 8.98 19.16 2.31
C ARG A 26 9.90 20.08 3.09
N THR A 27 10.49 19.60 4.18
CA THR A 27 11.29 20.42 5.11
C THR A 27 12.74 20.56 4.69
N CYS A 28 13.42 19.46 4.36
CA CYS A 28 14.84 19.47 3.99
C CYS A 28 15.09 20.20 2.67
N LEU A 29 14.07 20.32 1.84
CA LEU A 29 14.15 20.93 0.53
C LEU A 29 13.66 22.39 0.48
N LYS A 30 13.43 23.04 1.61
CA LYS A 30 12.87 24.40 1.69
C LYS A 30 13.75 25.51 1.06
N LYS A 31 15.01 25.24 0.77
CA LYS A 31 15.98 26.27 0.38
C LYS A 31 15.94 26.71 -1.08
N GLU A 32 15.45 25.90 -2.03
CA GLU A 32 15.36 26.29 -3.44
C GLU A 32 14.21 25.58 -4.15
N SER A 33 13.32 26.29 -4.81
CA SER A 33 12.26 25.74 -5.67
C SER A 33 12.85 25.33 -7.02
N THR A 34 13.16 24.04 -7.18
CA THR A 34 13.52 23.48 -8.49
C THR A 34 12.42 22.51 -8.97
N PRO A 35 12.20 22.37 -10.29
CA PRO A 35 11.19 21.45 -10.83
C PRO A 35 11.40 20.01 -10.35
N GLN A 36 12.67 19.54 -10.27
CA GLN A 36 13.01 18.20 -9.80
C GLN A 36 12.61 17.96 -8.34
N ARG A 37 12.69 19.01 -7.57
CA ARG A 37 12.33 19.00 -6.16
C ARG A 37 10.82 18.94 -5.93
N GLU A 38 10.08 19.71 -6.67
CA GLU A 38 8.62 19.68 -6.64
C GLU A 38 8.11 18.30 -7.07
N GLU A 39 8.72 17.71 -8.07
CA GLU A 39 8.43 16.35 -8.51
C GLU A 39 8.72 15.31 -7.41
N ALA A 40 9.84 15.42 -6.70
CA ALA A 40 10.19 14.53 -5.60
C ALA A 40 9.19 14.62 -4.43
N VAL A 41 8.73 15.83 -4.09
CA VAL A 41 7.70 16.04 -3.07
C VAL A 41 6.37 15.46 -3.53
N GLN A 42 5.95 15.73 -4.76
CA GLN A 42 4.70 15.20 -5.32
C GLN A 42 4.70 13.67 -5.38
N THR A 43 5.82 13.07 -5.74
CA THR A 43 5.99 11.61 -5.73
C THR A 43 5.82 11.02 -4.32
N ALA A 44 6.45 11.62 -3.32
CA ALA A 44 6.31 11.18 -1.93
C ALA A 44 4.86 11.33 -1.44
N VAL A 45 4.21 12.45 -1.72
CA VAL A 45 2.80 12.70 -1.36
C VAL A 45 1.87 11.68 -2.02
N ARG A 46 2.06 11.40 -3.31
CA ARG A 46 1.24 10.41 -4.03
C ARG A 46 1.45 8.99 -3.51
N SER A 47 2.68 8.61 -3.17
CA SER A 47 2.97 7.30 -2.58
C SER A 47 2.27 7.12 -1.24
N HIS A 48 2.33 8.13 -0.38
CA HIS A 48 1.65 8.15 0.91
C HIS A 48 0.12 8.10 0.76
N ALA A 49 -0.46 8.97 -0.08
CA ALA A 49 -1.89 9.04 -0.31
C ALA A 49 -2.44 7.72 -0.88
N ASN A 50 -1.75 7.14 -1.84
CA ASN A 50 -2.16 5.88 -2.46
C ASN A 50 -2.14 4.71 -1.46
N PHE A 51 -1.17 4.66 -0.56
CA PHE A 51 -1.16 3.69 0.52
C PHE A 51 -2.34 3.91 1.48
N ALA A 52 -2.57 5.16 1.89
CA ALA A 52 -3.66 5.53 2.80
C ALA A 52 -5.07 5.26 2.23
N GLU A 53 -5.23 5.32 0.92
CA GLU A 53 -6.52 5.08 0.26
C GLU A 53 -6.87 3.59 0.17
N TYR A 54 -5.92 2.74 -0.18
CA TYR A 54 -6.20 1.34 -0.50
C TYR A 54 -5.95 0.38 0.67
N VAL A 55 -4.92 0.62 1.45
CA VAL A 55 -4.48 -0.35 2.48
C VAL A 55 -5.47 -0.47 3.63
N PRO A 56 -5.97 0.60 4.26
CA PRO A 56 -6.89 0.48 5.39
C PRO A 56 -8.18 -0.27 5.03
N PHE A 57 -8.74 0.00 3.85
CA PHE A 57 -9.94 -0.66 3.38
C PHE A 57 -9.69 -2.16 3.12
N THR A 58 -8.61 -2.49 2.40
CA THR A 58 -8.25 -3.89 2.12
C THR A 58 -7.90 -4.64 3.40
N PHE A 59 -7.23 -3.97 4.35
CA PHE A 59 -6.97 -4.52 5.68
C PHE A 59 -8.26 -4.89 6.40
N GLY A 60 -9.25 -4.00 6.37
CA GLY A 60 -10.56 -4.25 6.96
C GLY A 60 -11.26 -5.46 6.35
N LEU A 61 -11.25 -5.60 5.03
CA LEU A 61 -11.83 -6.75 4.34
C LEU A 61 -11.12 -8.06 4.70
N LEU A 62 -9.80 -8.08 4.73
CA LEU A 62 -9.02 -9.26 5.11
C LEU A 62 -9.23 -9.64 6.57
N PHE A 63 -9.35 -8.65 7.46
CA PHE A 63 -9.68 -8.88 8.86
C PHE A 63 -11.08 -9.48 9.03
N LEU A 64 -12.07 -8.96 8.32
CA LEU A 64 -13.42 -9.53 8.32
C LEU A 64 -13.42 -10.96 7.75
N ALA A 65 -12.65 -11.22 6.69
CA ALA A 65 -12.52 -12.57 6.14
C ALA A 65 -11.92 -13.54 7.18
N GLU A 66 -10.89 -13.11 7.91
CA GLU A 66 -10.29 -13.90 8.99
C GLU A 66 -11.29 -14.19 10.12
N LEU A 67 -12.08 -13.19 10.52
CA LEU A 67 -13.14 -13.36 11.54
C LEU A 67 -14.24 -14.33 11.09
N ASN A 68 -14.51 -14.39 9.80
CA ASN A 68 -15.50 -15.30 9.19
C ASN A 68 -14.91 -16.66 8.79
N GLY A 69 -13.75 -17.03 9.33
CA GLY A 69 -13.19 -18.38 9.20
C GLY A 69 -12.35 -18.62 7.95
N ALA A 70 -11.89 -17.56 7.27
CA ALA A 70 -10.93 -17.74 6.18
C ALA A 70 -9.66 -18.43 6.68
N PRO A 71 -9.09 -19.38 5.89
CA PRO A 71 -7.86 -20.05 6.30
C PRO A 71 -6.74 -19.05 6.59
N THR A 72 -6.10 -19.15 7.74
CA THR A 72 -5.05 -18.23 8.18
C THR A 72 -3.90 -18.13 7.17
N SER A 73 -3.53 -19.23 6.53
CA SER A 73 -2.51 -19.26 5.48
C SER A 73 -2.90 -18.41 4.26
N TRP A 74 -4.15 -18.46 3.86
CA TRP A 74 -4.67 -17.63 2.77
C TRP A 74 -4.65 -16.14 3.14
N VAL A 75 -5.07 -15.81 4.37
CA VAL A 75 -5.07 -14.43 4.84
C VAL A 75 -3.65 -13.87 4.93
N HIS A 76 -2.68 -14.65 5.43
CA HIS A 76 -1.26 -14.26 5.41
C HIS A 76 -0.74 -14.04 3.98
N ALA A 77 -1.08 -14.92 3.05
CA ALA A 77 -0.69 -14.76 1.65
C ALA A 77 -1.29 -13.48 1.03
N ALA A 78 -2.55 -13.17 1.34
CA ALA A 78 -3.23 -11.97 0.88
C ALA A 78 -2.59 -10.68 1.44
N TYR A 79 -2.25 -10.64 2.74
CA TYR A 79 -1.51 -9.52 3.32
C TYR A 79 -0.12 -9.37 2.71
N THR A 80 0.61 -10.47 2.51
CA THR A 80 1.93 -10.44 1.86
C THR A 80 1.84 -9.88 0.45
N ALA A 81 0.87 -10.33 -0.33
CA ALA A 81 0.62 -9.84 -1.68
C ALA A 81 0.26 -8.34 -1.69
N LEU A 82 -0.64 -7.91 -0.78
CA LEU A 82 -1.02 -6.51 -0.63
C LEU A 82 0.21 -5.62 -0.40
N PHE A 83 1.07 -5.98 0.56
CA PHE A 83 2.27 -5.21 0.85
C PHE A 83 3.27 -5.25 -0.30
N ALA A 84 3.52 -6.40 -0.90
CA ALA A 84 4.42 -6.53 -2.06
C ALA A 84 3.96 -5.63 -3.21
N PHE A 85 2.67 -5.60 -3.53
CA PHE A 85 2.11 -4.75 -4.57
C PHE A 85 2.17 -3.26 -4.20
N ARG A 86 1.96 -2.89 -2.93
CA ARG A 86 2.05 -1.49 -2.50
C ARG A 86 3.48 -0.98 -2.48
N VAL A 87 4.42 -1.76 -1.99
CA VAL A 87 5.85 -1.42 -2.03
C VAL A 87 6.34 -1.34 -3.48
N SER A 88 5.97 -2.29 -4.33
CA SER A 88 6.29 -2.25 -5.76
C SER A 88 5.73 -1.00 -6.45
N HIS A 89 4.48 -0.65 -6.17
CA HIS A 89 3.85 0.56 -6.70
C HIS A 89 4.60 1.83 -6.26
N ALA A 90 4.97 1.93 -4.98
CA ALA A 90 5.64 3.10 -4.44
C ALA A 90 7.10 3.22 -4.90
N THR A 91 7.86 2.10 -4.91
CA THR A 91 9.29 2.11 -5.24
C THR A 91 9.55 2.05 -6.74
N LEU A 92 9.04 1.02 -7.41
CA LEU A 92 9.28 0.80 -8.84
C LEU A 92 8.39 1.70 -9.71
N GLY A 93 7.17 1.99 -9.24
CA GLY A 93 6.21 2.76 -10.00
C GLY A 93 6.39 4.27 -9.91
N MET A 94 6.90 4.78 -8.79
CA MET A 94 6.95 6.22 -8.51
C MET A 94 8.37 6.78 -8.51
N HIS A 95 9.38 5.98 -8.16
CA HIS A 95 10.76 6.47 -8.05
C HIS A 95 11.65 6.17 -9.25
N ILE A 96 11.37 5.14 -10.04
CA ILE A 96 12.26 4.65 -11.10
C ILE A 96 11.74 4.98 -12.51
N GLY A 97 10.50 5.44 -12.68
CA GLY A 97 9.89 5.56 -14.00
C GLY A 97 9.30 6.92 -14.33
N ASN A 98 9.54 7.37 -15.55
CA ASN A 98 8.81 8.47 -16.16
C ASN A 98 7.41 7.97 -16.58
N GLY A 99 6.37 8.32 -15.82
CA GLY A 99 5.00 8.02 -16.18
C GLY A 99 4.48 6.64 -15.76
N MET A 100 3.62 6.05 -16.57
CA MET A 100 2.96 4.77 -16.31
C MET A 100 3.88 3.58 -16.62
N ASN A 101 4.78 3.24 -15.71
CA ASN A 101 5.63 2.08 -15.87
C ASN A 101 4.94 0.77 -15.39
N LEU A 102 5.56 -0.37 -15.73
CA LEU A 102 5.04 -1.70 -15.44
C LEU A 102 4.85 -1.93 -13.93
N GLY A 103 5.78 -1.48 -13.09
CA GLY A 103 5.68 -1.63 -11.63
C GLY A 103 4.45 -0.95 -11.03
N ARG A 104 4.08 0.21 -11.56
CA ARG A 104 2.87 0.94 -11.16
C ARG A 104 1.59 0.21 -11.54
N LYS A 105 1.53 -0.33 -12.77
CA LYS A 105 0.38 -1.11 -13.25
C LYS A 105 0.21 -2.40 -12.46
N ILE A 106 1.29 -3.15 -12.25
CA ILE A 106 1.27 -4.41 -11.48
C ILE A 106 0.86 -4.12 -10.04
N GLY A 107 1.44 -3.12 -9.40
CA GLY A 107 1.10 -2.74 -8.03
C GLY A 107 -0.37 -2.36 -7.86
N PHE A 108 -0.92 -1.61 -8.80
CA PHE A 108 -2.32 -1.21 -8.79
C PHE A 108 -3.27 -2.39 -9.02
N LEU A 109 -3.07 -3.13 -10.12
CA LEU A 109 -3.92 -4.27 -10.46
C LEU A 109 -3.84 -5.39 -9.41
N GLY A 110 -2.65 -5.66 -8.89
CA GLY A 110 -2.47 -6.63 -7.82
C GLY A 110 -3.21 -6.27 -6.54
N THR A 111 -3.20 -5.00 -6.16
CA THR A 111 -3.99 -4.54 -5.00
C THR A 111 -5.48 -4.67 -5.23
N LEU A 112 -5.97 -4.31 -6.41
CA LEU A 112 -7.38 -4.51 -6.76
C LEU A 112 -7.77 -5.98 -6.72
N ALA A 113 -6.91 -6.87 -7.20
CA ALA A 113 -7.16 -8.32 -7.16
C ALA A 113 -7.29 -8.83 -5.72
N VAL A 114 -6.40 -8.42 -4.81
CA VAL A 114 -6.50 -8.77 -3.38
C VAL A 114 -7.78 -8.22 -2.76
N MET A 115 -8.09 -6.96 -3.02
CA MET A 115 -9.27 -6.29 -2.47
C MET A 115 -10.59 -6.95 -2.96
N LEU A 116 -10.70 -7.17 -4.26
CA LEU A 116 -11.87 -7.82 -4.86
C LEU A 116 -11.99 -9.29 -4.44
N GLY A 117 -10.88 -10.01 -4.34
CA GLY A 117 -10.85 -11.39 -3.85
C GLY A 117 -11.34 -11.50 -2.42
N ALA A 118 -10.92 -10.61 -1.53
CA ALA A 118 -11.41 -10.57 -0.15
C ALA A 118 -12.91 -10.21 -0.07
N GLY A 119 -13.36 -9.22 -0.84
CA GLY A 119 -14.76 -8.84 -0.93
C GLY A 119 -15.65 -9.95 -1.48
N LEU A 120 -15.19 -10.63 -2.53
CA LEU A 120 -15.91 -11.76 -3.11
C LEU A 120 -16.00 -12.94 -2.13
N TYR A 121 -14.91 -13.28 -1.45
CA TYR A 121 -14.93 -14.30 -0.40
C TYR A 121 -16.01 -13.99 0.65
N LEU A 122 -16.03 -12.77 1.19
CA LEU A 122 -17.03 -12.36 2.18
C LEU A 122 -18.46 -12.43 1.64
N SER A 123 -18.67 -12.13 0.36
CA SER A 123 -20.01 -12.19 -0.26
C SER A 123 -20.50 -13.62 -0.49
N LEU A 124 -19.59 -14.58 -0.63
CA LEU A 124 -19.95 -15.99 -0.88
C LEU A 124 -20.22 -16.79 0.40
N ILE A 125 -19.75 -16.34 1.56
CA ILE A 125 -19.96 -17.02 2.83
C ILE A 125 -21.25 -16.58 3.56
N HIS A 126 -21.93 -15.58 3.04
CA HIS A 126 -23.25 -15.10 3.48
C HIS A 126 -24.32 -15.40 2.44
#